data_2e99c3081ba7ccffa784e322411c39d0
#
_entry.id   2e99c3081ba7ccffa784e322411c39d0
#
_cell.length_a   1.000
_cell.length_b   1.000
_cell.length_c   1.000
_cell.angle_alpha   90.00
_cell.angle_beta   90.00
_cell.angle_gamma   90.00
#
_symmetry.space_group_name_H-M   'P 1'
#
loop_
_entity.id
_entity.type
_entity.pdbx_description
1 polymer ?
#
loop_
_entity_poly.entity_id
_entity_poly.type
_entity_poly.pdbx_seq_one_letter_code
_entity_poly.pdbx_strand_id
1 'polypeptide(L)'
;MLKTKLWLLPLLWLAANAAQAAAPARMQICYRYGCKADTYVNVDAGTRARLQALFQNINSAAAERDAVRDAVQQLYLNAGAQSPIYQDKGGNFRDGLAEGRMDCADHSTNTTTFLNYLAAQGWLQYHRVGKPVYRLPRIIDLHYAAQLIENGSGEKWAVDSWFEDFGAPPAVVDLKSWKKGWKPPE
;
A
#
# COMPACT_ATOMS: atom_id res chain seq x y z
N MET A 1 -70.46 11.62 24.93
CA MET A 1 -69.31 10.78 24.98
C MET A 1 -68.41 11.14 23.77
N LEU A 2 -67.42 12.02 23.96
CA LEU A 2 -66.52 12.47 22.93
C LEU A 2 -65.24 11.57 22.97
N LYS A 3 -64.95 10.83 21.90
CA LYS A 3 -63.73 10.03 21.78
C LYS A 3 -62.65 10.89 21.11
N THR A 4 -61.68 11.37 21.88
CA THR A 4 -60.45 12.02 21.38
C THR A 4 -59.52 10.97 20.82
N LYS A 5 -59.27 11.01 19.48
CA LYS A 5 -58.21 10.23 18.82
C LYS A 5 -56.86 10.95 19.00
N LEU A 6 -55.98 10.33 19.79
CA LEU A 6 -54.57 10.74 19.86
C LEU A 6 -53.85 10.27 18.58
N TRP A 7 -53.33 11.22 17.80
CA TRP A 7 -52.44 10.95 16.68
C TRP A 7 -51.01 10.93 17.21
N LEU A 8 -50.40 9.74 17.23
CA LEU A 8 -48.97 9.59 17.49
C LEU A 8 -48.21 9.89 16.19
N LEU A 9 -47.51 11.02 16.13
CA LEU A 9 -46.56 11.34 15.07
C LEU A 9 -45.26 10.54 15.30
N PRO A 10 -44.78 9.79 14.31
CA PRO A 10 -43.49 9.15 14.44
C PRO A 10 -42.36 10.20 14.35
N LEU A 11 -41.55 10.31 15.40
CA LEU A 11 -40.30 11.05 15.36
C LEU A 11 -39.33 10.32 14.44
N LEU A 12 -39.09 10.83 13.22
CA LEU A 12 -38.01 10.42 12.34
C LEU A 12 -36.70 10.94 12.94
N TRP A 13 -35.91 10.03 13.52
CA TRP A 13 -34.53 10.29 13.89
C TRP A 13 -33.69 10.32 12.59
N LEU A 14 -33.38 11.52 12.11
CA LEU A 14 -32.32 11.72 11.12
C LEU A 14 -30.98 11.53 11.81
N ALA A 15 -30.41 10.34 11.72
CA ALA A 15 -29.01 10.09 12.08
C ALA A 15 -28.13 10.88 11.11
N ALA A 16 -27.69 12.06 11.51
CA ALA A 16 -26.62 12.78 10.81
C ALA A 16 -25.33 11.97 10.96
N ASN A 17 -24.96 11.21 9.91
CA ASN A 17 -23.62 10.66 9.78
C ASN A 17 -22.66 11.85 9.56
N ALA A 18 -22.16 12.42 10.65
CA ALA A 18 -20.98 13.28 10.59
C ALA A 18 -19.83 12.42 10.10
N ALA A 19 -19.45 12.57 8.83
CA ALA A 19 -18.23 11.99 8.30
C ALA A 19 -17.08 12.58 9.12
N GLN A 20 -16.62 11.81 10.10
CA GLN A 20 -15.47 12.16 10.93
C GLN A 20 -14.27 12.19 9.99
N ALA A 21 -13.76 13.39 9.70
CA ALA A 21 -12.52 13.54 8.94
C ALA A 21 -11.43 12.80 9.73
N ALA A 22 -11.07 11.59 9.25
CA ALA A 22 -10.03 10.81 9.89
C ALA A 22 -8.74 11.66 9.86
N ALA A 23 -8.04 11.72 11.00
CA ALA A 23 -6.77 12.41 11.10
C ALA A 23 -5.82 11.94 9.97
N PRO A 24 -4.98 12.82 9.42
CA PRO A 24 -4.03 12.44 8.40
C PRO A 24 -3.19 11.26 8.90
N ALA A 25 -3.21 10.15 8.17
CA ALA A 25 -2.44 8.99 8.55
C ALA A 25 -0.96 9.31 8.37
N ARG A 26 -0.22 9.25 9.47
CA ARG A 26 1.23 9.44 9.50
C ARG A 26 1.91 8.11 9.31
N MET A 27 2.79 7.99 8.31
CA MET A 27 3.53 6.78 8.00
C MET A 27 5.03 7.04 8.12
N GLN A 28 5.77 6.09 8.69
CA GLN A 28 7.23 6.12 8.70
C GLN A 28 7.75 5.52 7.41
N ILE A 29 8.64 6.24 6.75
CA ILE A 29 9.29 5.84 5.49
C ILE A 29 10.78 5.76 5.74
N CYS A 30 11.40 4.65 5.37
CA CYS A 30 12.83 4.44 5.52
C CYS A 30 13.58 4.53 4.19
N TYR A 31 14.87 4.86 4.25
CA TYR A 31 15.77 5.04 3.11
C TYR A 31 17.25 4.93 3.54
N ARG A 32 18.19 5.12 2.61
CA ARG A 32 19.65 5.02 2.81
C ARG A 32 20.14 3.61 3.09
N TYR A 33 19.62 2.63 2.34
CA TYR A 33 20.07 1.25 2.36
C TYR A 33 19.99 0.56 3.72
N GLY A 34 18.97 -0.25 3.90
CA GLY A 34 18.68 -0.97 5.13
C GLY A 34 18.11 -0.09 6.23
N CYS A 35 17.27 0.88 5.87
CA CYS A 35 16.57 1.79 6.80
C CYS A 35 17.52 2.56 7.74
N LYS A 36 18.69 3.00 7.26
CA LYS A 36 19.63 3.80 8.06
C LYS A 36 19.14 5.22 8.34
N ALA A 37 18.19 5.71 7.57
CA ALA A 37 17.46 6.93 7.81
C ALA A 37 15.97 6.69 7.65
N ASP A 38 15.18 7.49 8.33
CA ASP A 38 13.72 7.48 8.22
C ASP A 38 13.13 8.87 8.37
N THR A 39 11.91 9.02 7.93
CA THR A 39 11.11 10.22 8.14
C THR A 39 9.64 9.86 8.21
N TYR A 40 8.82 10.82 8.63
CA TYR A 40 7.37 10.65 8.64
C TYR A 40 6.72 11.45 7.53
N VAL A 41 5.82 10.82 6.82
CA VAL A 41 5.01 11.44 5.76
C VAL A 41 3.53 11.34 6.11
N ASN A 42 2.74 12.28 5.61
CA ASN A 42 1.30 12.31 5.84
C ASN A 42 0.56 11.99 4.54
N VAL A 43 -0.55 11.28 4.64
CA VAL A 43 -1.51 11.12 3.52
C VAL A 43 -2.56 12.21 3.64
N ASP A 44 -2.49 13.21 2.77
CA ASP A 44 -3.46 14.29 2.72
C ASP A 44 -4.85 13.81 2.25
N ALA A 45 -5.88 14.65 2.44
CA ALA A 45 -7.25 14.31 2.09
C ALA A 45 -7.44 14.03 0.58
N GLY A 46 -6.73 14.77 -0.28
CA GLY A 46 -6.80 14.59 -1.73
C GLY A 46 -6.18 13.26 -2.17
N THR A 47 -4.99 12.94 -1.66
CA THR A 47 -4.35 11.63 -1.88
C THR A 47 -5.23 10.50 -1.37
N ARG A 48 -5.79 10.63 -0.16
CA ARG A 48 -6.71 9.63 0.38
C ARG A 48 -7.93 9.41 -0.50
N ALA A 49 -8.55 10.47 -1.01
CA ALA A 49 -9.71 10.36 -1.91
C ALA A 49 -9.36 9.63 -3.21
N ARG A 50 -8.19 9.93 -3.81
CA ARG A 50 -7.71 9.21 -5.01
C ARG A 50 -7.47 7.73 -4.72
N LEU A 51 -6.82 7.40 -3.59
CA LEU A 51 -6.62 6.02 -3.17
C LEU A 51 -7.95 5.30 -2.97
N GLN A 52 -8.90 5.91 -2.26
CA GLN A 52 -10.22 5.33 -2.04
C GLN A 52 -10.94 5.03 -3.36
N ALA A 53 -10.81 5.89 -4.35
CA ALA A 53 -11.43 5.67 -5.67
C ALA A 53 -10.91 4.42 -6.38
N LEU A 54 -9.63 4.03 -6.20
CA LEU A 54 -9.06 2.80 -6.76
C LEU A 54 -9.73 1.53 -6.23
N PHE A 55 -10.25 1.58 -5.01
CA PHE A 55 -10.89 0.43 -4.36
C PHE A 55 -12.42 0.42 -4.47
N GLN A 56 -13.00 1.37 -5.21
CA GLN A 56 -14.43 1.35 -5.49
C GLN A 56 -14.77 0.25 -6.51
N ASN A 57 -15.84 -0.50 -6.24
CA ASN A 57 -16.34 -1.54 -7.15
C ASN A 57 -15.36 -2.71 -7.43
N ILE A 58 -14.43 -2.98 -6.54
CA ILE A 58 -13.58 -4.17 -6.61
C ILE A 58 -14.45 -5.42 -6.46
N ASN A 59 -14.37 -6.33 -7.43
CA ASN A 59 -15.21 -7.53 -7.50
C ASN A 59 -14.42 -8.84 -7.58
N SER A 60 -13.09 -8.76 -7.51
CA SER A 60 -12.21 -9.94 -7.56
C SER A 60 -10.86 -9.67 -6.91
N ALA A 61 -10.19 -10.74 -6.48
CA ALA A 61 -8.82 -10.65 -5.96
C ALA A 61 -7.84 -10.11 -7.01
N ALA A 62 -8.03 -10.42 -8.29
CA ALA A 62 -7.19 -9.88 -9.36
C ALA A 62 -7.35 -8.35 -9.49
N ALA A 63 -8.59 -7.85 -9.52
CA ALA A 63 -8.86 -6.41 -9.57
C ALA A 63 -8.32 -5.68 -8.34
N GLU A 64 -8.36 -6.31 -7.14
CA GLU A 64 -7.77 -5.73 -5.95
C GLU A 64 -6.24 -5.64 -6.04
N ARG A 65 -5.58 -6.63 -6.64
CA ARG A 65 -4.12 -6.56 -6.87
C ARG A 65 -3.73 -5.42 -7.83
N ASP A 66 -4.52 -5.17 -8.86
CA ASP A 66 -4.31 -4.03 -9.77
C ASP A 66 -4.51 -2.69 -9.02
N ALA A 67 -5.56 -2.58 -8.21
CA ALA A 67 -5.79 -1.41 -7.37
C ALA A 67 -4.66 -1.19 -6.35
N VAL A 68 -4.15 -2.27 -5.74
CA VAL A 68 -2.99 -2.20 -4.82
C VAL A 68 -1.74 -1.70 -5.56
N ARG A 69 -1.46 -2.20 -6.76
CA ARG A 69 -0.33 -1.75 -7.58
C ARG A 69 -0.37 -0.23 -7.77
N ASP A 70 -1.52 0.29 -8.21
CA ASP A 70 -1.70 1.71 -8.49
C ASP A 70 -1.71 2.53 -7.19
N ALA A 71 -2.28 2.01 -6.11
CA ALA A 71 -2.28 2.67 -4.80
C ALA A 71 -0.88 2.79 -4.20
N VAL A 72 -0.05 1.74 -4.29
CA VAL A 72 1.34 1.77 -3.82
C VAL A 72 2.16 2.79 -4.60
N GLN A 73 1.99 2.88 -5.93
CA GLN A 73 2.61 3.93 -6.74
C GLN A 73 2.22 5.33 -6.23
N GLN A 74 0.93 5.59 -6.01
CA GLN A 74 0.45 6.87 -5.50
C GLN A 74 1.01 7.21 -4.11
N LEU A 75 1.16 6.20 -3.24
CA LEU A 75 1.75 6.39 -1.92
C LEU A 75 3.25 6.67 -2.00
N TYR A 76 3.99 6.05 -2.93
CA TYR A 76 5.39 6.43 -3.19
C TYR A 76 5.49 7.87 -3.68
N LEU A 77 4.66 8.29 -4.64
CA LEU A 77 4.63 9.68 -5.12
C LEU A 77 4.30 10.66 -4.00
N ASN A 78 3.33 10.35 -3.15
CA ASN A 78 2.99 11.17 -1.98
C ASN A 78 4.15 11.23 -0.98
N ALA A 79 4.83 10.13 -0.75
CA ALA A 79 5.98 10.07 0.17
C ALA A 79 7.19 10.82 -0.39
N GLY A 80 7.48 10.72 -1.68
CA GLY A 80 8.58 11.45 -2.33
C GLY A 80 8.37 12.95 -2.39
N ALA A 81 7.12 13.43 -2.38
CA ALA A 81 6.83 14.86 -2.25
C ALA A 81 7.19 15.43 -0.85
N GLN A 82 7.41 14.56 0.15
CA GLN A 82 7.65 14.92 1.54
C GLN A 82 8.99 14.40 2.09
N SER A 83 9.75 13.66 1.29
CA SER A 83 10.99 12.99 1.70
C SER A 83 11.96 12.89 0.52
N PRO A 84 13.25 12.60 0.75
CA PRO A 84 14.23 12.53 -0.33
C PRO A 84 14.10 11.28 -1.22
N ILE A 85 13.19 10.35 -0.96
CA ILE A 85 13.07 9.10 -1.72
C ILE A 85 12.74 9.28 -3.20
N TYR A 86 12.33 10.49 -3.64
CA TYR A 86 12.17 10.82 -5.05
C TYR A 86 13.49 10.70 -5.86
N GLN A 87 14.63 10.64 -5.17
CA GLN A 87 15.97 10.48 -5.78
C GLN A 87 16.32 9.00 -6.06
N ASP A 88 15.44 8.08 -5.68
CA ASP A 88 15.73 6.66 -5.80
C ASP A 88 15.76 6.19 -7.26
N LYS A 89 16.56 5.15 -7.50
CA LYS A 89 16.72 4.46 -8.78
C LYS A 89 16.45 2.99 -8.62
N GLY A 90 15.75 2.41 -9.59
CA GLY A 90 15.40 1.00 -9.57
C GLY A 90 16.60 0.06 -9.77
N GLY A 91 16.46 -1.13 -9.25
CA GLY A 91 17.39 -2.23 -9.49
C GLY A 91 18.77 -2.08 -8.87
N ASN A 92 18.98 -1.09 -8.02
CA ASN A 92 20.29 -0.79 -7.46
C ASN A 92 20.54 -1.50 -6.10
N PHE A 93 21.79 -1.78 -5.81
CA PHE A 93 22.21 -2.31 -4.51
C PHE A 93 22.96 -1.28 -3.66
N ARG A 94 23.73 -0.37 -4.24
CA ARG A 94 24.44 0.74 -3.59
C ARG A 94 25.07 1.62 -4.66
N ASP A 95 24.27 2.31 -5.42
CA ASP A 95 24.70 3.04 -6.62
C ASP A 95 25.05 4.51 -6.38
N GLY A 96 25.24 4.92 -5.14
CA GLY A 96 25.65 6.28 -4.85
C GLY A 96 25.34 6.79 -3.46
N LEU A 97 25.67 8.07 -3.24
CA LEU A 97 25.54 8.75 -1.96
C LEU A 97 24.29 9.64 -1.87
N ALA A 98 23.40 9.59 -2.88
CA ALA A 98 22.19 10.39 -2.86
C ALA A 98 21.32 10.00 -1.66
N GLU A 99 20.83 11.00 -0.95
CA GLU A 99 20.20 10.83 0.36
C GLU A 99 18.97 9.92 0.30
N GLY A 100 18.15 10.01 -0.75
CA GLY A 100 16.91 9.28 -0.90
C GLY A 100 17.03 7.88 -1.50
N ARG A 101 18.25 7.36 -1.70
CA ARG A 101 18.45 6.02 -2.26
C ARG A 101 17.94 4.91 -1.34
N MET A 102 17.36 3.89 -1.95
CA MET A 102 16.76 2.75 -1.26
C MET A 102 17.28 1.43 -1.80
N ASP A 103 17.46 0.45 -0.95
CA ASP A 103 17.66 -0.95 -1.35
C ASP A 103 16.36 -1.77 -1.20
N CYS A 104 16.42 -3.05 -1.52
CA CYS A 104 15.25 -3.92 -1.41
C CYS A 104 14.69 -4.04 0.02
N ALA A 105 15.51 -3.82 1.05
CA ALA A 105 15.04 -3.81 2.44
C ALA A 105 14.20 -2.55 2.72
N ASP A 106 14.65 -1.37 2.28
CA ASP A 106 13.89 -0.11 2.36
C ASP A 106 12.57 -0.23 1.59
N HIS A 107 12.63 -0.71 0.34
CA HIS A 107 11.45 -0.90 -0.51
C HIS A 107 10.44 -1.86 0.12
N SER A 108 10.87 -3.02 0.61
CA SER A 108 9.96 -3.98 1.23
C SER A 108 9.32 -3.44 2.50
N THR A 109 10.05 -2.66 3.30
CA THR A 109 9.57 -2.02 4.52
C THR A 109 8.53 -0.95 4.19
N ASN A 110 8.85 -0.04 3.27
CA ASN A 110 7.96 1.05 2.86
C ASN A 110 6.69 0.50 2.21
N THR A 111 6.83 -0.45 1.30
CA THR A 111 5.68 -1.09 0.65
C THR A 111 4.80 -1.82 1.66
N THR A 112 5.38 -2.51 2.66
CA THR A 112 4.61 -3.13 3.74
C THR A 112 3.86 -2.08 4.58
N THR A 113 4.49 -0.94 4.85
CA THR A 113 3.83 0.20 5.53
C THR A 113 2.63 0.70 4.73
N PHE A 114 2.77 0.85 3.41
CA PHE A 114 1.69 1.26 2.53
C PHE A 114 0.54 0.24 2.49
N LEU A 115 0.86 -1.04 2.38
CA LEU A 115 -0.15 -2.10 2.41
C LEU A 115 -0.91 -2.12 3.73
N ASN A 116 -0.22 -1.95 4.85
CA ASN A 116 -0.86 -1.85 6.17
C ASN A 116 -1.76 -0.62 6.29
N TYR A 117 -1.37 0.51 5.69
CA TYR A 117 -2.23 1.68 5.59
C TYR A 117 -3.52 1.35 4.81
N LEU A 118 -3.43 0.72 3.63
CA LEU A 118 -4.61 0.33 2.84
C LEU A 118 -5.52 -0.63 3.63
N ALA A 119 -4.93 -1.60 4.33
CA ALA A 119 -5.67 -2.53 5.19
C ALA A 119 -6.38 -1.81 6.35
N ALA A 120 -5.72 -0.85 7.01
CA ALA A 120 -6.29 -0.05 8.10
C ALA A 120 -7.44 0.86 7.64
N GLN A 121 -7.48 1.24 6.34
CA GLN A 121 -8.63 1.93 5.76
C GLN A 121 -9.82 0.99 5.45
N GLY A 122 -9.63 -0.33 5.59
CA GLY A 122 -10.65 -1.33 5.25
C GLY A 122 -10.83 -1.52 3.73
N TRP A 123 -9.84 -1.12 2.91
CA TRP A 123 -9.94 -1.19 1.46
C TRP A 123 -9.54 -2.55 0.88
N LEU A 124 -8.77 -3.37 1.63
CA LEU A 124 -8.43 -4.73 1.22
C LEU A 124 -9.54 -5.70 1.63
N GLN A 125 -10.28 -6.20 0.66
CA GLN A 125 -11.39 -7.13 0.85
C GLN A 125 -10.98 -8.58 0.55
N TYR A 126 -10.18 -8.76 -0.49
CA TYR A 126 -9.75 -10.06 -0.99
C TYR A 126 -8.38 -10.48 -0.48
N HIS A 127 -7.59 -9.55 0.09
CA HIS A 127 -6.25 -9.84 0.59
C HIS A 127 -6.05 -9.34 2.02
N ARG A 128 -5.09 -9.96 2.68
CA ARG A 128 -4.47 -9.45 3.90
C ARG A 128 -2.98 -9.25 3.70
N VAL A 129 -2.39 -8.37 4.48
CA VAL A 129 -0.95 -8.12 4.45
C VAL A 129 -0.23 -9.26 5.16
N GLY A 130 0.76 -9.84 4.51
CA GLY A 130 1.67 -10.82 5.10
C GLY A 130 2.93 -10.18 5.65
N LYS A 131 3.78 -10.99 6.30
CA LYS A 131 5.13 -10.55 6.66
C LYS A 131 5.96 -10.38 5.38
N PRO A 132 6.90 -9.42 5.33
CA PRO A 132 7.84 -9.32 4.22
C PRO A 132 8.48 -10.66 3.91
N VAL A 133 8.69 -10.90 2.62
CA VAL A 133 9.30 -12.14 2.11
C VAL A 133 10.68 -11.84 1.55
N TYR A 134 11.51 -12.87 1.50
CA TYR A 134 12.79 -12.79 0.82
C TYR A 134 12.96 -13.96 -0.13
N ARG A 135 13.86 -13.77 -1.09
CA ARG A 135 14.34 -14.82 -1.99
C ARG A 135 15.86 -14.82 -2.02
N LEU A 136 16.40 -15.97 -2.33
CA LEU A 136 17.83 -16.17 -2.53
C LEU A 136 18.01 -17.16 -3.69
N PRO A 137 17.63 -16.78 -4.92
CA PRO A 137 17.69 -17.70 -6.07
C PRO A 137 19.13 -18.09 -6.44
N ARG A 138 20.09 -17.26 -6.04
CA ARG A 138 21.54 -17.53 -6.08
C ARG A 138 22.13 -17.09 -4.74
N ILE A 139 23.20 -17.72 -4.28
CA ILE A 139 23.79 -17.52 -2.95
C ILE A 139 24.09 -16.04 -2.60
N ILE A 140 24.23 -15.18 -3.60
CA ILE A 140 24.58 -13.75 -3.44
C ILE A 140 23.45 -12.78 -3.81
N ASP A 141 22.26 -13.28 -4.16
CA ASP A 141 21.14 -12.46 -4.66
C ASP A 141 20.00 -12.44 -3.64
N LEU A 142 20.31 -11.96 -2.42
CA LEU A 142 19.30 -11.77 -1.38
C LEU A 142 18.42 -10.58 -1.74
N HIS A 143 17.12 -10.82 -1.88
CA HIS A 143 16.16 -9.80 -2.25
C HIS A 143 14.87 -9.89 -1.43
N TYR A 144 14.33 -8.73 -1.02
CA TYR A 144 13.14 -8.62 -0.18
C TYR A 144 11.99 -7.97 -0.94
N ALA A 145 10.75 -8.35 -0.58
CA ALA A 145 9.53 -7.71 -1.05
C ALA A 145 8.44 -7.74 0.04
N ALA A 146 7.45 -6.86 -0.07
CA ALA A 146 6.23 -6.95 0.70
C ALA A 146 5.36 -8.12 0.23
N GLN A 147 4.39 -8.55 1.04
CA GLN A 147 3.55 -9.71 0.74
C GLN A 147 2.07 -9.39 0.90
N LEU A 148 1.28 -9.83 -0.07
CA LEU A 148 -0.17 -10.03 0.07
C LEU A 148 -0.49 -11.53 0.14
N ILE A 149 -1.56 -11.85 0.86
CA ILE A 149 -2.11 -13.21 0.96
C ILE A 149 -3.59 -13.12 0.64
N GLU A 150 -4.01 -13.83 -0.41
CA GLU A 150 -5.40 -13.91 -0.82
C GLU A 150 -6.24 -14.68 0.22
N ASN A 151 -7.35 -14.08 0.67
CA ASN A 151 -8.14 -14.61 1.78
C ASN A 151 -8.84 -15.93 1.46
N GLY A 152 -9.35 -16.06 0.23
CA GLY A 152 -10.11 -17.25 -0.18
C GLY A 152 -9.24 -18.45 -0.48
N SER A 153 -8.19 -18.28 -1.28
CA SER A 153 -7.31 -19.34 -1.76
C SER A 153 -6.09 -19.58 -0.87
N GLY A 154 -5.67 -18.56 -0.09
CA GLY A 154 -4.40 -18.57 0.62
C GLY A 154 -3.18 -18.35 -0.29
N GLU A 155 -3.38 -18.06 -1.58
CA GLU A 155 -2.32 -17.72 -2.50
C GLU A 155 -1.55 -16.49 -2.05
N LYS A 156 -0.25 -16.50 -2.33
CA LYS A 156 0.67 -15.46 -1.86
C LYS A 156 1.27 -14.70 -3.03
N TRP A 157 1.37 -13.40 -2.88
CA TRP A 157 1.83 -12.47 -3.89
C TRP A 157 2.95 -11.59 -3.32
N ALA A 158 4.03 -11.44 -4.05
CA ALA A 158 5.05 -10.44 -3.76
C ALA A 158 4.61 -9.10 -4.36
N VAL A 159 4.72 -8.03 -3.57
CA VAL A 159 4.57 -6.64 -4.03
C VAL A 159 5.95 -6.02 -3.95
N ASP A 160 6.58 -5.84 -5.10
CA ASP A 160 7.99 -5.53 -5.24
C ASP A 160 8.18 -4.23 -6.02
N SER A 161 8.59 -3.19 -5.34
CA SER A 161 8.77 -1.83 -5.86
C SER A 161 10.23 -1.49 -6.18
N TRP A 162 11.16 -2.45 -6.05
CA TRP A 162 12.60 -2.19 -6.18
C TRP A 162 13.11 -2.15 -7.63
N PHE A 163 12.40 -2.77 -8.57
CA PHE A 163 12.95 -2.99 -9.92
C PHE A 163 13.07 -1.72 -10.76
N GLU A 164 12.17 -0.78 -10.56
CA GLU A 164 11.98 0.39 -11.42
C GLU A 164 12.37 1.69 -10.69
N ASP A 165 12.62 2.74 -11.46
CA ASP A 165 12.88 4.07 -10.93
C ASP A 165 11.70 4.60 -10.10
N PHE A 166 12.02 5.53 -9.19
CA PHE A 166 11.00 6.20 -8.37
C PHE A 166 9.80 6.66 -9.19
N GLY A 167 8.61 6.39 -8.69
CA GLY A 167 7.34 6.77 -9.30
C GLY A 167 6.74 5.74 -10.24
N ALA A 168 7.47 4.67 -10.56
CA ALA A 168 6.90 3.54 -11.28
C ALA A 168 5.99 2.68 -10.37
N PRO A 169 4.99 1.98 -10.91
CA PRO A 169 4.17 1.05 -10.14
C PRO A 169 4.99 -0.18 -9.72
N PRO A 170 4.74 -0.77 -8.54
CA PRO A 170 5.39 -2.00 -8.13
C PRO A 170 4.97 -3.19 -9.01
N ALA A 171 5.81 -4.19 -9.09
CA ALA A 171 5.44 -5.50 -9.61
C ALA A 171 4.58 -6.24 -8.56
N VAL A 172 3.44 -6.80 -8.98
CA VAL A 172 2.63 -7.70 -8.15
C VAL A 172 2.68 -9.08 -8.79
N VAL A 173 3.41 -10.00 -8.18
CA VAL A 173 3.81 -11.27 -8.80
C VAL A 173 3.47 -12.44 -7.89
N ASP A 174 3.02 -13.55 -8.48
CA ASP A 174 2.88 -14.82 -7.76
C ASP A 174 4.17 -15.14 -6.99
N LEU A 175 4.03 -15.46 -5.70
CA LEU A 175 5.20 -15.62 -4.83
C LEU A 175 6.10 -16.79 -5.25
N LYS A 176 5.55 -17.87 -5.84
CA LYS A 176 6.36 -19.00 -6.29
C LYS A 176 7.23 -18.61 -7.48
N SER A 177 6.67 -17.86 -8.43
CA SER A 177 7.39 -17.30 -9.57
C SER A 177 8.43 -16.30 -9.14
N TRP A 178 8.06 -15.37 -8.25
CA TRP A 178 8.97 -14.37 -7.68
C TRP A 178 10.18 -15.05 -6.99
N LYS A 179 9.93 -16.08 -6.17
CA LYS A 179 10.99 -16.82 -5.47
C LYS A 179 11.95 -17.56 -6.40
N LYS A 180 11.52 -17.91 -7.61
CA LYS A 180 12.38 -18.53 -8.65
C LYS A 180 13.27 -17.53 -9.39
N GLY A 181 13.22 -16.25 -9.01
CA GLY A 181 14.06 -15.21 -9.64
C GLY A 181 13.36 -14.43 -10.74
N TRP A 182 12.01 -14.33 -10.69
CA TRP A 182 11.27 -13.49 -11.61
C TRP A 182 11.84 -12.05 -11.65
N LYS A 183 11.87 -11.47 -12.84
CA LYS A 183 12.21 -10.07 -13.11
C LYS A 183 11.19 -9.47 -14.06
N PRO A 184 10.98 -8.14 -14.07
CA PRO A 184 10.21 -7.49 -15.11
C PRO A 184 10.74 -7.85 -16.50
N PRO A 185 9.88 -7.95 -17.52
CA PRO A 185 10.34 -8.04 -18.91
C PRO A 185 11.11 -6.77 -19.29
N GLU A 186 12.16 -6.91 -20.10
CA GLU A 186 12.94 -5.80 -20.66
C GLU A 186 12.11 -4.99 -21.66
#